data_22967619c0ae44bfa5e672a6b71e47b7
#
_entry.id   22967619c0ae44bfa5e672a6b71e47b7
#
_cell.length_a   1.000
_cell.length_b   1.000
_cell.length_c   1.000
_cell.angle_alpha   90.00
_cell.angle_beta   90.00
_cell.angle_gamma   90.00
#
_symmetry.space_group_name_H-M   'P 1'
#
loop_
_entity.id
_entity.type
_entity.pdbx_description
1 polymer ?
#
loop_
_entity_poly.entity_id
_entity_poly.type
_entity_poly.pdbx_seq_one_letter_code
_entity_poly.pdbx_strand_id
1 'polypeptide(L)' 'MPGVPPKFLVGAHEIAERLGLSHAQSVHTIRKRHKDFPTPVATLKMAMIWDWREIEKWAKETGRIF' A
#
# COMPACT_ATOMS: atom_id res chain seq x y z
N MET A 1 -6.80 -16.18 -0.04
CA MET A 1 -7.03 -15.00 -0.83
C MET A 1 -6.95 -15.28 -2.30
N PRO A 2 -8.03 -15.76 -2.82
CA PRO A 2 -8.05 -16.03 -4.25
C PRO A 2 -7.92 -14.74 -5.02
N GLY A 3 -7.20 -14.79 -6.09
CA GLY A 3 -7.18 -13.72 -7.03
C GLY A 3 -6.02 -12.73 -6.97
N VAL A 4 -5.19 -12.74 -5.92
CA VAL A 4 -4.04 -11.83 -5.87
C VAL A 4 -2.76 -12.60 -6.12
N PRO A 5 -2.14 -12.44 -7.32
CA PRO A 5 -0.86 -13.08 -7.58
C PRO A 5 0.21 -12.62 -6.58
N PRO A 6 1.09 -13.51 -6.13
CA PRO A 6 2.12 -13.14 -5.14
C PRO A 6 2.97 -11.94 -5.54
N LYS A 7 3.18 -11.73 -6.82
CA LYS A 7 4.00 -10.62 -7.31
C LYS A 7 3.41 -9.24 -7.00
N PHE A 8 2.10 -9.18 -6.70
CA PHE A 8 1.43 -7.93 -6.34
C PHE A 8 1.25 -7.75 -4.84
N LEU A 9 1.63 -8.75 -4.04
CA LEU A 9 1.53 -8.62 -2.59
C LEU A 9 2.68 -7.77 -2.07
N VAL A 10 2.34 -6.67 -1.41
CA VAL A 10 3.34 -5.73 -0.88
C VAL A 10 3.02 -5.37 0.55
N GLY A 11 4.08 -5.21 1.35
CA GLY A 11 3.95 -4.68 2.69
C GLY A 11 4.18 -3.18 2.69
N ALA A 12 4.07 -2.55 3.87
CA ALA A 12 4.26 -1.11 3.98
C ALA A 12 5.64 -0.67 3.52
N HIS A 13 6.66 -1.47 3.77
CA HIS A 13 8.03 -1.15 3.38
C HIS A 13 8.19 -1.06 1.86
N GLU A 14 7.64 -2.03 1.15
CA GLU A 14 7.69 -2.04 -0.32
C GLU A 14 6.88 -0.89 -0.91
N ILE A 15 5.73 -0.58 -0.30
CA ILE A 15 4.92 0.54 -0.75
C ILE A 15 5.70 1.83 -0.58
N ALA A 16 6.37 2.02 0.55
CA ALA A 16 7.16 3.22 0.80
C ALA A 16 8.26 3.37 -0.25
N GLU A 17 8.96 2.29 -0.57
CA GLU A 17 10.00 2.34 -1.58
C GLU A 17 9.45 2.75 -2.94
N ARG A 18 8.35 2.14 -3.35
CA ARG A 18 7.76 2.39 -4.66
C ARG A 18 7.15 3.76 -4.80
N LEU A 19 6.67 4.35 -3.71
CA LEU A 19 6.11 5.69 -3.72
C LEU A 19 7.15 6.77 -3.40
N GLY A 20 8.40 6.37 -3.18
CA GLY A 20 9.46 7.33 -2.89
C GLY A 20 9.41 7.90 -1.48
N LEU A 21 8.81 7.19 -0.55
CA LEU A 21 8.73 7.62 0.84
C LEU A 21 9.96 7.15 1.60
N SER A 22 10.36 7.93 2.61
CA SER A 22 11.58 7.64 3.38
C SER A 22 11.41 6.48 4.35
N HIS A 23 10.21 6.28 4.88
CA HIS A 23 9.96 5.29 5.92
C HIS A 23 8.64 4.58 5.71
N ALA A 24 8.60 3.29 6.09
CA ALA A 24 7.38 2.52 6.03
C ALA A 24 6.27 3.13 6.89
N GLN A 25 6.61 3.81 7.96
CA GLN A 25 5.63 4.45 8.83
C GLN A 25 4.84 5.53 8.09
N SER A 26 5.42 6.12 7.05
CA SER A 26 4.73 7.12 6.23
C SER A 26 3.49 6.53 5.57
N VAL A 27 3.52 5.23 5.23
CA VAL A 27 2.36 4.55 4.66
C VAL A 27 1.20 4.53 5.66
N HIS A 28 1.50 4.26 6.92
CA HIS A 28 0.48 4.24 7.97
C HIS A 28 -0.10 5.63 8.23
N THR A 29 0.74 6.67 8.14
CA THR A 29 0.30 8.05 8.28
C THR A 29 -0.64 8.42 7.14
N ILE A 30 -0.29 8.06 5.92
CA ILE A 30 -1.12 8.33 4.74
C ILE A 30 -2.45 7.59 4.88
N ARG A 31 -2.42 6.34 5.31
CA ARG A 31 -3.62 5.54 5.49
C ARG A 31 -4.58 6.18 6.50
N LYS A 32 -4.05 6.76 7.56
CA LYS A 32 -4.88 7.43 8.56
C LYS A 32 -5.48 8.73 8.05
N ARG A 33 -4.74 9.45 7.22
CA ARG A 33 -5.19 10.74 6.69
C ARG A 33 -6.16 10.60 5.54
N HIS A 34 -6.04 9.54 4.75
CA HIS A 34 -6.82 9.35 3.54
C HIS A 34 -7.73 8.15 3.70
N LYS A 35 -9.02 8.40 3.87
CA LYS A 35 -10.00 7.34 4.06
C LYS A 35 -10.19 6.48 2.82
N ASP A 36 -9.84 7.00 1.66
CA ASP A 36 -9.91 6.28 0.38
C ASP A 36 -8.70 5.41 0.11
N PHE A 37 -7.72 5.41 1.02
CA PHE A 37 -6.56 4.53 0.87
C PHE A 37 -7.02 3.07 0.84
N PRO A 38 -6.49 2.25 -0.09
CA PRO A 38 -6.92 0.85 -0.21
C PRO A 38 -6.78 0.08 1.11
N THR A 39 -7.74 -0.81 1.37
CA THR A 39 -7.67 -1.65 2.55
C THR A 39 -6.69 -2.80 2.30
N PRO A 40 -5.99 -3.28 3.34
CA PRO A 40 -5.09 -4.42 3.16
C PRO A 40 -5.87 -5.67 2.80
N VAL A 41 -5.28 -6.50 1.94
CA VAL A 41 -5.87 -7.78 1.55
C VAL A 41 -5.66 -8.83 2.63
N ALA A 42 -4.69 -8.62 3.51
CA ALA A 42 -4.43 -9.48 4.66
C ALA A 42 -3.82 -8.66 5.78
N THR A 43 -4.20 -8.99 7.01
CA THR A 43 -3.62 -8.38 8.19
C THR A 43 -2.99 -9.48 9.02
N LEU A 44 -1.67 -9.45 9.12
CA LEU A 44 -0.92 -10.39 9.93
C LEU A 44 -0.62 -9.77 11.28
N LYS A 45 -0.19 -10.59 12.22
CA LYS A 45 0.08 -10.12 13.57
C LYS A 45 1.02 -8.92 13.62
N MET A 46 2.05 -8.92 12.79
CA MET A 46 3.08 -7.89 12.78
C MET A 46 3.13 -7.09 11.48
N ALA A 47 2.22 -7.35 10.54
CA ALA A 47 2.30 -6.70 9.24
C ALA A 47 0.95 -6.67 8.54
N MET A 48 0.80 -5.72 7.65
CA MET A 48 -0.34 -5.65 6.75
C MET A 48 0.17 -5.86 5.34
N ILE A 49 -0.64 -6.54 4.51
CA ILE A 49 -0.28 -6.84 3.12
C ILE A 49 -1.34 -6.23 2.22
N TRP A 50 -0.90 -5.55 1.18
CA TRP A 50 -1.78 -4.90 0.20
C TRP A 50 -1.57 -5.48 -1.18
N ASP A 51 -2.55 -5.27 -2.06
CA ASP A 51 -2.41 -5.52 -3.49
C ASP A 51 -1.82 -4.26 -4.11
N TRP A 52 -0.62 -4.37 -4.67
CA TRP A 52 0.07 -3.23 -5.26
C TRP A 52 -0.75 -2.55 -6.37
N ARG A 53 -1.53 -3.32 -7.13
CA ARG A 53 -2.35 -2.75 -8.20
C ARG A 53 -3.34 -1.71 -7.68
N GLU A 54 -3.92 -1.96 -6.52
CA GLU A 54 -4.85 -1.02 -5.89
C GLU A 54 -4.12 0.20 -5.34
N ILE A 55 -2.94 -0.01 -4.76
CA ILE A 55 -2.12 1.10 -4.26
C ILE A 55 -1.70 1.98 -5.44
N GLU A 56 -1.25 1.37 -6.52
CA GLU A 56 -0.83 2.11 -7.71
C GLU A 56 -1.97 2.94 -8.30
N LYS A 57 -3.14 2.33 -8.39
CA LYS A 57 -4.33 3.03 -8.90
C LYS A 57 -4.67 4.23 -8.02
N TRP A 58 -4.69 4.02 -6.71
CA TRP A 58 -4.97 5.09 -5.76
C TRP A 58 -3.93 6.21 -5.87
N ALA A 59 -2.67 5.85 -5.95
CA ALA A 59 -1.59 6.83 -6.03
C ALA A 59 -1.68 7.66 -7.30
N LYS A 60 -2.01 7.03 -8.43
CA LYS A 60 -2.19 7.75 -9.69
C LYS A 60 -3.38 8.69 -9.62
N GLU A 61 -4.49 8.23 -9.05
CA GLU A 61 -5.69 9.04 -8.93
C GLU A 61 -5.50 10.24 -8.02
N THR A 62 -4.62 10.12 -7.03
CA THR A 62 -4.35 11.21 -6.10
C THR A 62 -3.08 12.00 -6.43
N GLY A 63 -2.40 11.64 -7.51
CA GLY A 63 -1.18 12.32 -7.94
C GLY A 63 0.04 12.06 -7.07
N ARG A 64 0.09 10.94 -6.38
CA ARG A 64 1.19 10.62 -5.47
C ARG A 64 2.30 9.76 -6.07
N ILE A 65 2.13 9.32 -7.31
CA ILE A 65 3.19 8.59 -8.02
C ILE A 65 3.99 9.59 -8.84
N PHE A 66 5.29 9.48 -8.74
CA PHE A 66 6.24 10.35 -9.43
C PHE A 66 6.96 9.61 -10.53
#